data_e3e82ddfbee8bf729279ace1d2d97d3a
#
_entry.id   e3e82ddfbee8bf729279ace1d2d97d3a
#
_cell.length_a   1.000
_cell.length_b   1.000
_cell.length_c   1.000
_cell.angle_alpha   90.00
_cell.angle_beta   90.00
_cell.angle_gamma   90.00
#
_symmetry.space_group_name_H-M   'P 1'
#
loop_
_entity.id
_entity.type
_entity.pdbx_description
1 polymer ?
#
loop_
_entity_poly.entity_id
_entity_poly.type
_entity_poly.pdbx_seq_one_letter_code
_entity_poly.pdbx_strand_id
1 'polypeptide(L)'
;MKKFFTIAAFVAACMGFSSQAMAADGGAIYKSKCLMCHGADGKGTAMGVPFAGSGFIASSSDQAIAEVILKGREGDAKKYKNIALGMPAMKLSGEDTGALVVYLKSLAVK
;
A
#
# COMPACT_ATOMS: atom_id res chain seq x y z
N MET A 1 53.27 16.75 -13.49
CA MET A 1 52.81 16.57 -13.16
C MET A 1 51.81 16.38 -12.70
N LYS A 2 51.30 16.28 -12.58
CA LYS A 2 50.50 16.14 -12.06
C LYS A 2 49.38 16.06 -12.23
N LYS A 3 48.76 15.96 -12.37
CA LYS A 3 47.70 16.02 -12.53
C LYS A 3 46.96 15.13 -12.55
N PHE A 4 46.44 14.67 -12.40
CA PHE A 4 45.80 13.84 -12.57
C PHE A 4 45.05 13.40 -11.78
N PHE A 5 44.51 13.22 -11.30
CA PHE A 5 43.83 12.75 -10.49
C PHE A 5 42.64 13.05 -10.39
N THR A 6 42.01 13.31 -10.55
CA THR A 6 40.90 13.82 -10.47
C THR A 6 39.83 13.10 -10.87
N ILE A 7 39.81 12.09 -11.26
CA ILE A 7 38.78 11.43 -11.68
C ILE A 7 37.94 10.76 -10.85
N ALA A 8 38.20 10.41 -9.81
CA ALA A 8 37.41 9.62 -8.99
C ALA A 8 36.18 10.13 -8.59
N ALA A 9 35.93 11.28 -8.79
CA ALA A 9 34.85 11.80 -8.21
C ALA A 9 33.56 11.39 -8.64
N PHE A 10 33.29 11.10 -9.79
CA PHE A 10 31.96 10.94 -10.05
C PHE A 10 31.36 9.70 -10.06
N VAL A 11 31.89 8.74 -9.67
CA VAL A 11 31.26 7.50 -9.57
C VAL A 11 30.18 7.48 -8.60
N ALA A 12 30.29 8.19 -7.55
CA ALA A 12 29.34 8.09 -6.50
C ALA A 12 27.99 8.59 -6.89
N ALA A 13 27.94 9.46 -7.82
CA ALA A 13 26.67 10.02 -8.12
C ALA A 13 25.72 9.09 -8.72
N CYS A 14 26.11 8.09 -9.38
CA CYS A 14 25.20 7.26 -10.06
C CYS A 14 24.45 6.37 -9.19
N MET A 15 24.92 6.08 -8.02
CA MET A 15 24.24 5.13 -7.28
C MET A 15 23.05 5.56 -6.65
N GLY A 16 22.87 6.74 -6.39
CA GLY A 16 21.72 7.16 -5.71
C GLY A 16 20.48 7.12 -6.49
N PHE A 17 20.57 7.08 -7.80
CA PHE A 17 19.40 7.08 -8.52
C PHE A 17 18.66 5.86 -8.59
N SER A 18 19.25 4.75 -8.61
CA SER A 18 18.53 3.52 -8.82
C SER A 18 17.60 3.21 -7.75
N SER A 19 17.86 3.59 -6.54
CA SER A 19 16.97 3.21 -5.48
C SER A 19 15.66 3.93 -5.53
N GLN A 20 15.64 5.12 -6.06
CA GLN A 20 14.39 5.80 -6.09
C GLN A 20 13.46 5.30 -7.13
N ALA A 21 13.99 4.82 -8.23
CA ALA A 21 13.16 4.33 -9.28
C ALA A 21 12.42 3.06 -8.90
N MET A 22 12.86 2.39 -7.84
CA MET A 22 12.25 1.14 -7.45
C MET A 22 11.24 1.30 -6.31
N ALA A 23 10.98 2.52 -5.90
CA ALA A 23 10.06 2.70 -4.78
C ALA A 23 8.64 2.28 -5.14
N ALA A 24 7.99 1.61 -4.22
CA ALA A 24 6.63 1.16 -4.41
C ALA A 24 5.65 2.35 -4.34
N ASP A 25 4.59 2.25 -5.10
CA ASP A 25 3.57 3.30 -5.14
C ASP A 25 2.25 2.74 -4.61
N GLY A 26 1.93 3.09 -3.38
CA GLY A 26 0.72 2.59 -2.72
C GLY A 26 -0.56 3.00 -3.43
N GLY A 27 -0.60 4.19 -3.98
CA GLY A 27 -1.77 4.63 -4.72
C GLY A 27 -1.99 3.83 -5.99
N ALA A 28 -0.93 3.49 -6.71
CA ALA A 28 -1.04 2.68 -7.90
C ALA A 28 -1.48 1.25 -7.56
N ILE A 29 -0.96 0.70 -6.47
CA ILE A 29 -1.37 -0.63 -6.01
C ILE A 29 -2.84 -0.61 -5.64
N TYR A 30 -3.29 0.41 -4.95
CA TYR A 30 -4.68 0.54 -4.57
C TYR A 30 -5.57 0.54 -5.81
N LYS A 31 -5.22 1.29 -6.82
CA LYS A 31 -6.03 1.36 -8.03
C LYS A 31 -6.13 0.02 -8.74
N SER A 32 -5.08 -0.76 -8.74
CA SER A 32 -5.11 -2.02 -9.47
C SER A 32 -5.73 -3.16 -8.68
N LYS A 33 -5.70 -3.11 -7.34
CA LYS A 33 -6.11 -4.26 -6.55
C LYS A 33 -7.28 -4.01 -5.60
N CYS A 34 -7.52 -2.81 -5.22
CA CYS A 34 -8.49 -2.51 -4.17
C CYS A 34 -9.67 -1.67 -4.65
N LEU A 35 -9.46 -0.85 -5.66
CA LEU A 35 -10.43 0.14 -6.07
C LEU A 35 -11.75 -0.47 -6.52
N MET A 36 -11.71 -1.62 -7.15
CA MET A 36 -12.93 -2.22 -7.66
C MET A 36 -13.96 -2.45 -6.55
N CYS A 37 -13.52 -2.83 -5.37
CA CYS A 37 -14.43 -3.06 -4.26
C CYS A 37 -14.53 -1.88 -3.30
N HIS A 38 -13.43 -1.18 -3.06
CA HIS A 38 -13.41 -0.12 -2.06
C HIS A 38 -13.64 1.28 -2.62
N GLY A 39 -13.68 1.39 -3.93
CA GLY A 39 -14.05 2.66 -4.58
C GLY A 39 -12.92 3.66 -4.68
N ALA A 40 -13.14 4.67 -5.52
CA ALA A 40 -12.16 5.73 -5.67
C ALA A 40 -12.00 6.47 -4.36
N ASP A 41 -10.77 6.75 -3.99
CA ASP A 41 -10.44 7.42 -2.74
C ASP A 41 -10.98 6.69 -1.51
N GLY A 42 -11.23 5.39 -1.62
CA GLY A 42 -11.69 4.62 -0.49
C GLY A 42 -13.08 4.98 -0.02
N LYS A 43 -13.94 5.42 -0.92
CA LYS A 43 -15.29 5.83 -0.53
C LYS A 43 -16.25 4.68 -0.33
N GLY A 44 -15.86 3.49 -0.72
CA GLY A 44 -16.69 2.32 -0.55
C GLY A 44 -17.63 2.09 -1.70
N THR A 45 -18.10 0.87 -1.83
CA THR A 45 -19.11 0.46 -2.80
C THR A 45 -19.96 -0.62 -2.14
N ALA A 46 -20.87 -1.20 -2.89
CA ALA A 46 -21.65 -2.31 -2.36
C ALA A 46 -20.79 -3.54 -2.06
N MET A 47 -19.58 -3.61 -2.61
CA MET A 47 -18.70 -4.77 -2.44
C MET A 47 -17.59 -4.55 -1.41
N GLY A 48 -17.42 -3.35 -0.92
CA GLY A 48 -16.36 -3.07 0.04
C GLY A 48 -16.66 -1.86 0.88
N VAL A 49 -16.17 -1.88 2.11
CA VAL A 49 -16.47 -0.80 3.05
C VAL A 49 -15.63 0.43 2.76
N PRO A 50 -16.10 1.62 3.16
CA PRO A 50 -15.30 2.83 2.98
C PRO A 50 -14.14 2.88 3.95
N PHE A 51 -13.09 3.58 3.58
CA PHE A 51 -11.94 3.79 4.44
C PHE A 51 -11.98 5.14 5.13
N ALA A 52 -12.61 6.14 4.53
CA ALA A 52 -12.70 7.45 5.15
C ALA A 52 -13.42 7.32 6.48
N GLY A 53 -12.80 7.81 7.52
CA GLY A 53 -13.37 7.69 8.86
C GLY A 53 -13.28 6.30 9.46
N SER A 54 -12.56 5.38 8.84
CA SER A 54 -12.46 4.02 9.36
C SER A 54 -11.70 3.99 10.68
N GLY A 55 -12.36 3.60 11.74
CA GLY A 55 -11.71 3.45 13.03
C GLY A 55 -10.67 2.35 13.03
N PHE A 56 -10.92 1.28 12.27
CA PHE A 56 -9.96 0.19 12.22
C PHE A 56 -8.64 0.67 11.60
N ILE A 57 -8.70 1.35 10.45
CA ILE A 57 -7.48 1.80 9.79
C ILE A 57 -6.78 2.87 10.63
N ALA A 58 -7.54 3.78 11.19
CA ALA A 58 -6.94 4.89 11.93
C ALA A 58 -6.26 4.43 13.21
N SER A 59 -6.78 3.41 13.85
CA SER A 59 -6.26 3.01 15.17
C SER A 59 -5.44 1.73 15.16
N SER A 60 -5.37 1.02 14.05
CA SER A 60 -4.62 -0.23 14.00
C SER A 60 -3.17 -0.01 13.65
N SER A 61 -2.34 -0.96 14.04
CA SER A 61 -0.94 -0.94 13.66
C SER A 61 -0.81 -1.25 12.17
N ASP A 62 0.32 -0.86 11.59
CA ASP A 62 0.59 -1.18 10.20
C ASP A 62 0.55 -2.69 9.97
N GLN A 63 1.05 -3.45 10.92
CA GLN A 63 1.06 -4.89 10.81
C GLN A 63 -0.34 -5.48 10.79
N ALA A 64 -1.24 -4.96 11.60
CA ALA A 64 -2.62 -5.45 11.64
C ALA A 64 -3.34 -5.19 10.32
N ILE A 65 -3.10 -4.02 9.73
CA ILE A 65 -3.70 -3.70 8.44
C ILE A 65 -3.09 -4.58 7.36
N ALA A 66 -1.78 -4.76 7.37
CA ALA A 66 -1.11 -5.61 6.40
C ALA A 66 -1.64 -7.04 6.46
N GLU A 67 -1.93 -7.53 7.65
CA GLU A 67 -2.44 -8.88 7.81
C GLU A 67 -3.79 -9.06 7.12
N VAL A 68 -4.68 -8.09 7.24
CA VAL A 68 -5.97 -8.16 6.56
C VAL A 68 -5.79 -8.18 5.05
N ILE A 69 -4.86 -7.38 4.54
CA ILE A 69 -4.59 -7.34 3.11
C ILE A 69 -4.06 -8.69 2.62
N LEU A 70 -3.11 -9.25 3.32
CA LEU A 70 -2.43 -10.46 2.87
C LEU A 70 -3.25 -11.72 3.09
N LYS A 71 -4.06 -11.76 4.14
CA LYS A 71 -4.87 -12.93 4.44
C LYS A 71 -6.30 -12.81 3.98
N GLY A 72 -6.79 -11.62 3.79
CA GLY A 72 -8.17 -11.40 3.41
C GLY A 72 -9.15 -11.66 4.55
N ARG A 73 -10.42 -11.56 4.26
CA ARG A 73 -11.49 -11.86 5.21
C ARG A 73 -12.64 -12.49 4.44
N GLU A 74 -12.64 -13.80 4.37
CA GLU A 74 -13.67 -14.52 3.66
C GLU A 74 -14.37 -15.53 4.58
N GLY A 75 -15.55 -15.97 4.22
CA GLY A 75 -16.28 -16.94 5.00
C GLY A 75 -16.53 -16.44 6.41
N ASP A 76 -16.17 -17.25 7.40
CA ASP A 76 -16.41 -16.89 8.80
C ASP A 76 -15.56 -15.71 9.27
N ALA A 77 -14.48 -15.40 8.56
CA ALA A 77 -13.62 -14.29 8.92
C ALA A 77 -14.19 -12.94 8.48
N LYS A 78 -15.26 -12.93 7.70
CA LYS A 78 -15.87 -11.67 7.27
C LYS A 78 -16.34 -10.87 8.47
N LYS A 79 -15.95 -9.60 8.50
CA LYS A 79 -16.41 -8.73 9.56
C LYS A 79 -17.77 -8.11 9.26
N TYR A 80 -18.04 -7.78 8.01
CA TYR A 80 -19.27 -7.13 7.62
C TYR A 80 -20.14 -8.14 6.90
N LYS A 81 -21.04 -8.76 7.64
CA LYS A 81 -21.83 -9.87 7.10
C LYS A 81 -22.86 -9.44 6.07
N ASN A 82 -23.21 -8.16 6.07
CA ASN A 82 -24.16 -7.65 5.10
C ASN A 82 -23.56 -7.43 3.71
N ILE A 83 -22.24 -7.54 3.59
CA ILE A 83 -21.60 -7.43 2.29
C ILE A 83 -21.41 -8.85 1.79
N ALA A 84 -21.95 -9.11 0.60
CA ALA A 84 -22.03 -10.47 0.10
C ALA A 84 -20.66 -11.10 -0.13
N LEU A 85 -19.72 -10.35 -0.68
CA LEU A 85 -18.43 -10.89 -1.00
C LEU A 85 -17.47 -10.72 0.17
N GLY A 86 -16.63 -11.71 0.39
CA GLY A 86 -15.53 -11.55 1.33
C GLY A 86 -14.38 -10.82 0.67
N MET A 87 -13.43 -10.36 1.46
CA MET A 87 -12.24 -9.73 0.95
C MET A 87 -11.21 -10.81 0.65
N PRO A 88 -10.79 -10.96 -0.60
CA PRO A 88 -9.80 -11.99 -0.92
C PRO A 88 -8.41 -11.61 -0.43
N ALA A 89 -7.58 -12.60 -0.24
CA ALA A 89 -6.19 -12.38 0.11
C ALA A 89 -5.44 -11.83 -1.08
N MET A 90 -4.53 -10.89 -0.83
CA MET A 90 -3.72 -10.31 -1.88
C MET A 90 -2.29 -10.83 -1.79
N LYS A 91 -1.66 -11.03 -2.95
CA LYS A 91 -0.26 -11.45 -2.96
C LYS A 91 0.60 -10.24 -3.26
N LEU A 92 1.24 -9.72 -2.26
CA LEU A 92 2.07 -8.52 -2.41
C LEU A 92 3.38 -8.72 -1.67
N SER A 93 4.44 -8.09 -2.15
CA SER A 93 5.72 -8.08 -1.45
C SER A 93 5.60 -7.27 -0.17
N GLY A 94 6.56 -7.40 0.71
CA GLY A 94 6.57 -6.60 1.93
C GLY A 94 6.65 -5.11 1.64
N GLU A 95 7.41 -4.73 0.63
CA GLU A 95 7.55 -3.34 0.26
C GLU A 95 6.24 -2.79 -0.30
N ASP A 96 5.59 -3.53 -1.17
CA ASP A 96 4.32 -3.10 -1.73
C ASP A 96 3.24 -3.01 -0.66
N THR A 97 3.21 -3.98 0.24
CA THR A 97 2.24 -3.97 1.33
C THR A 97 2.45 -2.76 2.23
N GLY A 98 3.69 -2.44 2.55
CA GLY A 98 3.98 -1.28 3.38
C GLY A 98 3.55 0.02 2.73
N ALA A 99 3.81 0.17 1.43
CA ALA A 99 3.40 1.35 0.71
C ALA A 99 1.88 1.46 0.65
N LEU A 100 1.20 0.34 0.46
CA LEU A 100 -0.25 0.33 0.43
C LEU A 100 -0.84 0.73 1.79
N VAL A 101 -0.28 0.23 2.88
CA VAL A 101 -0.76 0.58 4.23
C VAL A 101 -0.66 2.09 4.46
N VAL A 102 0.45 2.70 4.05
CA VAL A 102 0.62 4.15 4.18
C VAL A 102 -0.48 4.88 3.40
N TYR A 103 -0.75 4.42 2.19
CA TYR A 103 -1.78 5.04 1.38
C TYR A 103 -3.17 4.90 2.02
N LEU A 104 -3.50 3.71 2.54
CA LEU A 104 -4.79 3.50 3.18
C LEU A 104 -4.96 4.39 4.41
N LYS A 105 -3.92 4.58 5.19
CA LYS A 105 -4.00 5.47 6.33
C LYS A 105 -4.25 6.91 5.91
N SER A 106 -3.70 7.32 4.77
CA SER A 106 -3.96 8.66 4.28
C SER A 106 -5.41 8.83 3.87
N LEU A 107 -6.06 7.78 3.37
CA LEU A 107 -7.47 7.85 3.01
C LEU A 107 -8.36 7.88 4.25
N ALA A 108 -7.97 7.22 5.30
CA ALA A 108 -8.80 7.13 6.50
C ALA A 108 -8.96 8.47 7.23
N VAL A 109 -8.05 9.38 7.04
CA VAL A 109 -8.13 10.68 7.70
C VAL A 109 -8.84 11.75 6.89
N LYS A 110 -9.34 11.43 5.74
CA LYS A 110 -10.04 12.41 4.90
C LYS A 110 -11.52 12.61 5.25
#